data_c11e09db5625dd5a5ef8d64665e4eaa6
#
_entry.id   c11e09db5625dd5a5ef8d64665e4eaa6
#
_cell.length_a   1.000
_cell.length_b   1.000
_cell.length_c   1.000
_cell.angle_alpha   90.00
_cell.angle_beta   90.00
_cell.angle_gamma   90.00
#
_symmetry.space_group_name_H-M   'P 1'
#
loop_
_entity.id
_entity.type
_entity.pdbx_description
1 polymer ?
#
loop_
_entity_poly.entity_id
_entity_poly.type
_entity_poly.pdbx_seq_one_letter_code
_entity_poly.pdbx_strand_id
1 'polypeptide(L)'
;MIKEHSFGIIPLRQNQGVWEVFLVQHQKGHWACPKGHPEKNETGLETAKRELFEETGLSVTRLISQIPIVEQYQFTKEGVVVDKTCTYYIAEVSGKEKLQKKEVKNGLWLTLEKAKAVVTFQEGQTVLEKVSKVIDK
;
A
#
# COMPACT_ATOMS: atom_id res chain seq x y z
N MET A 1 7.04 -15.45 -19.55
CA MET A 1 6.63 -14.92 -18.24
C MET A 1 7.17 -13.49 -18.09
N ILE A 2 6.29 -12.59 -17.69
CA ILE A 2 6.66 -11.20 -17.43
C ILE A 2 6.85 -11.00 -15.94
N LYS A 3 7.92 -10.30 -15.55
CA LYS A 3 8.16 -9.95 -14.15
C LYS A 3 7.83 -8.49 -13.95
N GLU A 4 7.01 -8.20 -12.91
CA GLU A 4 6.65 -6.85 -12.53
C GLU A 4 6.97 -6.62 -11.06
N HIS A 5 7.37 -5.40 -10.71
CA HIS A 5 7.64 -5.03 -9.34
C HIS A 5 6.98 -3.69 -9.04
N SER A 6 6.12 -3.68 -8.04
CA SER A 6 5.52 -2.45 -7.52
C SER A 6 6.06 -2.17 -6.12
N PHE A 7 6.07 -0.89 -5.79
CA PHE A 7 6.52 -0.42 -4.47
C PHE A 7 5.42 0.46 -3.88
N GLY A 8 5.13 0.25 -2.61
CA GLY A 8 4.07 0.99 -1.95
C GLY A 8 4.38 1.30 -0.50
N ILE A 9 3.54 2.14 0.06
CA ILE A 9 3.57 2.47 1.48
C ILE A 9 2.34 1.85 2.12
N ILE A 10 2.53 1.34 3.33
CA ILE A 10 1.43 1.02 4.22
C ILE A 10 1.26 2.24 5.11
N PRO A 11 0.27 3.12 4.82
CA PRO A 11 0.21 4.43 5.46
C PRO A 11 -0.50 4.31 6.80
N LEU A 12 0.23 4.56 7.87
CA LEU A 12 -0.28 4.43 9.23
C LEU A 12 -0.36 5.79 9.93
N ARG A 13 -1.32 5.90 10.82
CA ARG A 13 -1.40 7.01 11.77
C ARG A 13 -1.92 6.48 13.10
N GLN A 14 -1.62 7.20 14.19
CA GLN A 14 -2.27 6.92 15.46
C GLN A 14 -3.41 7.92 15.66
N ASN A 15 -4.57 7.40 16.04
CA ASN A 15 -5.75 8.19 16.36
C ASN A 15 -6.19 7.78 17.76
N GLN A 16 -5.99 8.67 18.74
CA GLN A 16 -6.29 8.40 20.14
C GLN A 16 -5.63 7.11 20.64
N GLY A 17 -4.37 6.91 20.25
CA GLY A 17 -3.59 5.74 20.65
C GLY A 17 -3.84 4.48 19.85
N VAL A 18 -4.73 4.51 18.89
CA VAL A 18 -5.06 3.35 18.04
C VAL A 18 -4.46 3.54 16.65
N TRP A 19 -3.76 2.53 16.18
CA TRP A 19 -3.21 2.53 14.83
C TRP A 19 -4.30 2.34 13.79
N GLU A 20 -4.26 3.21 12.78
CA GLU A 20 -5.14 3.11 11.60
C GLU A 20 -4.30 3.10 10.35
N VAL A 21 -4.82 2.45 9.32
CA VAL A 21 -4.19 2.39 8.00
C VAL A 21 -5.11 3.05 6.98
N PHE A 22 -4.50 3.77 6.03
CA PHE A 22 -5.26 4.40 4.94
C PHE A 22 -5.30 3.46 3.74
N LEU A 23 -6.50 2.99 3.38
CA LEU A 23 -6.70 2.18 2.20
C LEU A 23 -7.35 3.01 1.10
N VAL A 24 -7.01 2.70 -0.15
CA VAL A 24 -7.62 3.33 -1.32
C VAL A 24 -8.45 2.30 -2.07
N GLN A 25 -9.55 2.77 -2.64
CA GLN A 25 -10.36 1.98 -3.56
C GLN A 25 -10.07 2.44 -4.98
N HIS A 26 -9.59 1.53 -5.80
CA HIS A 26 -9.33 1.84 -7.21
C HIS A 26 -10.62 1.99 -7.98
N GLN A 27 -10.57 2.66 -9.13
CA GLN A 27 -11.76 2.87 -9.95
C GLN A 27 -12.41 1.54 -10.37
N LYS A 28 -11.64 0.47 -10.45
CA LYS A 28 -12.14 -0.87 -10.76
C LYS A 28 -12.80 -1.56 -9.55
N GLY A 29 -12.75 -0.94 -8.38
CA GLY A 29 -13.49 -1.38 -7.20
C GLY A 29 -12.68 -2.04 -6.10
N HIS A 30 -11.46 -2.48 -6.36
CA HIS A 30 -10.68 -3.18 -5.32
C HIS A 30 -10.04 -2.22 -4.33
N TRP A 31 -9.95 -2.67 -3.08
CA TRP A 31 -9.33 -1.92 -1.97
C TRP A 31 -7.93 -2.46 -1.70
N ALA A 32 -6.97 -1.58 -1.57
CA ALA A 32 -5.57 -1.95 -1.32
C ALA A 32 -4.78 -0.78 -0.74
N CYS A 33 -3.54 -1.06 -0.33
CA CYS A 33 -2.59 0.01 0.01
C CYS A 33 -2.08 0.68 -1.27
N PRO A 34 -1.75 1.98 -1.22
CA PRO A 34 -1.23 2.69 -2.40
C PRO A 34 0.10 2.10 -2.85
N LYS A 35 0.25 1.88 -4.15
CA LYS A 35 1.49 1.37 -4.74
C LYS A 35 1.54 1.69 -6.23
N GLY A 36 2.71 1.55 -6.80
CA GLY A 36 2.88 1.72 -8.23
C GLY A 36 4.25 1.29 -8.71
N HIS A 37 4.50 1.53 -9.99
CA HIS A 37 5.73 1.12 -10.66
C HIS A 37 6.78 2.21 -10.61
N PRO A 38 8.09 1.84 -10.53
CA PRO A 38 9.14 2.84 -10.52
C PRO A 38 9.24 3.59 -11.85
N GLU A 39 9.57 4.86 -11.75
CA GLU A 39 10.00 5.66 -12.88
C GLU A 39 11.52 5.57 -12.98
N LYS A 40 12.06 6.05 -14.10
CA LYS A 40 13.49 5.94 -14.39
C LYS A 40 14.32 6.52 -13.25
N ASN A 41 15.28 5.72 -12.79
CA ASN A 41 16.26 6.11 -11.75
C ASN A 41 15.66 6.27 -10.35
N GLU A 42 14.44 5.81 -10.12
CA GLU A 42 13.87 5.81 -8.76
C GLU A 42 14.29 4.57 -7.99
N THR A 43 14.62 4.75 -6.71
CA THR A 43 14.71 3.62 -5.78
C THR A 43 13.28 3.15 -5.45
N GLY A 44 13.17 1.94 -4.89
CA GLY A 44 11.85 1.44 -4.47
C GLY A 44 11.15 2.36 -3.48
N LEU A 45 11.90 2.86 -2.48
CA LEU A 45 11.32 3.76 -1.49
C LEU A 45 10.88 5.09 -2.11
N GLU A 46 11.64 5.62 -3.05
CA GLU A 46 11.25 6.83 -3.76
C GLU A 46 9.95 6.63 -4.55
N THR A 47 9.84 5.48 -5.22
CA THR A 47 8.62 5.12 -5.94
C THR A 47 7.43 5.04 -4.99
N ALA A 48 7.59 4.36 -3.86
CA ALA A 48 6.54 4.19 -2.88
C ALA A 48 6.04 5.54 -2.34
N LYS A 49 6.97 6.42 -2.00
CA LYS A 49 6.63 7.76 -1.50
C LYS A 49 5.92 8.61 -2.55
N ARG A 50 6.37 8.55 -3.80
CA ARG A 50 5.77 9.29 -4.90
C ARG A 50 4.34 8.81 -5.15
N GLU A 51 4.15 7.49 -5.23
CA GLU A 51 2.82 6.92 -5.47
C GLU A 51 1.85 7.24 -4.33
N LEU A 52 2.32 7.19 -3.09
CA LEU A 52 1.49 7.59 -1.96
C LEU A 52 0.98 9.02 -2.12
N PHE A 53 1.90 9.94 -2.42
CA PHE A 53 1.53 11.35 -2.57
C PHE A 53 0.60 11.57 -3.76
N GLU A 54 0.89 10.94 -4.89
CA GLU A 54 0.07 11.09 -6.10
C GLU A 54 -1.35 10.56 -5.87
N GLU A 55 -1.49 9.40 -5.22
CA GLU A 55 -2.80 8.78 -5.04
C GLU A 55 -3.61 9.39 -3.90
N THR A 56 -2.96 9.85 -2.83
CA THR A 56 -3.65 10.19 -1.58
C THR A 56 -3.39 11.59 -1.06
N GLY A 57 -2.33 12.26 -1.50
CA GLY A 57 -1.91 13.54 -0.92
C GLY A 57 -1.14 13.42 0.38
N LEU A 58 -0.98 12.20 0.90
CA LEU A 58 -0.25 11.98 2.17
C LEU A 58 1.25 11.87 1.93
N SER A 59 2.02 12.19 2.96
CA SER A 59 3.48 12.12 2.92
C SER A 59 4.03 11.33 4.11
N VAL A 60 5.15 10.63 3.88
CA VAL A 60 5.82 9.86 4.92
C VAL A 60 6.51 10.81 5.91
N THR A 61 6.23 10.63 7.21
CA THR A 61 6.92 11.36 8.27
C THR A 61 8.06 10.53 8.84
N ARG A 62 7.90 9.20 8.94
CA ARG A 62 8.97 8.30 9.34
C ARG A 62 8.64 6.88 8.94
N LEU A 63 9.68 6.08 8.71
CA LEU A 63 9.51 4.64 8.55
C LEU A 63 9.38 4.00 9.93
N ILE A 64 8.38 3.15 10.09
CA ILE A 64 8.16 2.43 11.36
C ILE A 64 9.09 1.22 11.42
N SER A 65 9.33 0.58 10.28
CA SER A 65 10.25 -0.54 10.18
C SER A 65 11.22 -0.29 9.04
N GLN A 66 12.48 -0.69 9.22
CA GLN A 66 13.48 -0.61 8.15
C GLN A 66 13.38 -1.80 7.20
N ILE A 67 12.67 -2.86 7.62
CA ILE A 67 12.49 -4.05 6.80
C ILE A 67 11.13 -3.96 6.12
N PRO A 68 11.08 -3.91 4.78
CA PRO A 68 9.79 -3.88 4.08
C PRO A 68 9.12 -5.26 4.09
N ILE A 69 7.83 -5.27 3.80
CA ILE A 69 7.07 -6.49 3.60
C ILE A 69 7.02 -6.76 2.11
N VAL A 70 7.39 -7.97 1.72
CA VAL A 70 7.43 -8.36 0.30
C VAL A 70 6.38 -9.43 0.05
N GLU A 71 5.54 -9.19 -0.96
CA GLU A 71 4.55 -10.14 -1.45
C GLU A 71 4.92 -10.56 -2.85
N GLN A 72 4.75 -11.84 -3.17
CA GLN A 72 5.00 -12.35 -4.51
C GLN A 72 3.87 -13.28 -4.91
N TYR A 73 3.32 -13.09 -6.09
CA TYR A 73 2.27 -13.95 -6.62
C TYR A 73 2.29 -13.91 -8.14
N GLN A 74 1.64 -14.90 -8.74
CA GLN A 74 1.52 -14.99 -10.19
C GLN A 74 0.06 -14.88 -10.61
N PHE A 75 -0.17 -14.29 -11.75
CA PHE A 75 -1.49 -14.26 -12.38
C PHE A 75 -1.34 -14.28 -13.90
N THR A 76 -2.42 -14.60 -14.58
CA THR A 76 -2.43 -14.63 -16.05
C THR A 76 -3.27 -13.46 -16.56
N LYS A 77 -2.68 -12.68 -17.46
CA LYS A 77 -3.36 -11.56 -18.11
C LYS A 77 -3.19 -11.70 -19.60
N GLU A 78 -4.31 -11.79 -20.30
CA GLU A 78 -4.32 -11.91 -21.76
C GLU A 78 -3.43 -13.04 -22.26
N GLY A 79 -3.48 -14.19 -21.58
CA GLY A 79 -2.72 -15.38 -21.93
C GLY A 79 -1.26 -15.36 -21.50
N VAL A 80 -0.80 -14.29 -20.86
CA VAL A 80 0.59 -14.15 -20.42
C VAL A 80 0.68 -14.30 -18.90
N VAL A 81 1.61 -15.13 -18.44
CA VAL A 81 1.85 -15.30 -17.00
C VAL A 81 2.68 -14.12 -16.51
N VAL A 82 2.19 -13.45 -15.48
CA VAL A 82 2.87 -12.32 -14.84
C VAL A 82 3.32 -12.76 -13.44
N ASP A 83 4.61 -12.60 -13.16
CA ASP A 83 5.19 -12.83 -11.84
C ASP A 83 5.34 -11.48 -11.17
N LYS A 84 4.48 -11.21 -10.16
CA LYS A 84 4.36 -9.91 -9.52
C LYS A 84 5.01 -9.91 -8.16
N THR A 85 5.89 -8.95 -7.92
CA THR A 85 6.45 -8.68 -6.59
C THR A 85 5.97 -7.30 -6.15
N CYS A 86 5.47 -7.21 -4.92
CA CYS A 86 5.10 -5.94 -4.30
C CYS A 86 5.91 -5.76 -3.03
N THR A 87 6.62 -4.66 -2.93
CA THR A 87 7.38 -4.31 -1.74
C THR A 87 6.71 -3.14 -1.04
N TYR A 88 6.33 -3.34 0.23
CA TYR A 88 5.63 -2.32 1.02
C TYR A 88 6.49 -1.87 2.18
N TYR A 89 6.62 -0.56 2.32
CA TYR A 89 7.31 0.07 3.44
C TYR A 89 6.28 0.52 4.47
N ILE A 90 6.49 0.16 5.71
CA ILE A 90 5.57 0.51 6.81
C ILE A 90 5.96 1.90 7.30
N ALA A 91 5.06 2.86 7.19
CA ALA A 91 5.39 4.25 7.48
C ALA A 91 4.26 4.98 8.19
N GLU A 92 4.64 5.84 9.12
CA GLU A 92 3.72 6.81 9.66
C GLU A 92 3.65 7.98 8.68
N VAL A 93 2.42 8.47 8.41
CA VAL A 93 2.18 9.48 7.40
C VAL A 93 1.40 10.65 8.00
N SER A 94 1.45 11.78 7.30
CA SER A 94 0.69 12.96 7.67
C SER A 94 0.25 13.70 6.40
N GLY A 95 -0.56 14.73 6.59
CA GLY A 95 -1.04 15.55 5.51
C GLY A 95 -2.55 15.46 5.39
N LYS A 96 -3.08 16.22 4.43
CA LYS A 96 -4.51 16.25 4.18
C LYS A 96 -4.80 15.37 2.97
N GLU A 97 -5.74 14.45 3.11
CA GLU A 97 -6.11 13.54 2.04
C GLU A 97 -6.63 14.33 0.83
N LYS A 98 -6.04 14.05 -0.32
CA LYS A 98 -6.49 14.57 -1.61
C LYS A 98 -6.39 13.44 -2.61
N LEU A 99 -7.50 12.77 -2.87
CA LEU A 99 -7.53 11.59 -3.73
C LEU A 99 -7.39 11.98 -5.19
N GLN A 100 -6.58 11.21 -5.92
CA GLN A 100 -6.41 11.38 -7.35
C GLN A 100 -7.54 10.63 -8.07
N LYS A 101 -8.62 11.33 -8.37
CA LYS A 101 -9.89 10.74 -8.81
C LYS A 101 -9.81 9.94 -10.10
N LYS A 102 -8.78 10.13 -10.90
CA LYS A 102 -8.62 9.37 -12.14
C LYS A 102 -8.38 7.89 -11.87
N GLU A 103 -7.63 7.57 -10.81
CA GLU A 103 -7.26 6.19 -10.47
C GLU A 103 -7.93 5.70 -9.20
N VAL A 104 -8.21 6.62 -8.26
CA VAL A 104 -8.68 6.30 -6.93
C VAL A 104 -10.09 6.84 -6.73
N LYS A 105 -11.01 5.96 -6.40
CA LYS A 105 -12.43 6.28 -6.22
C LYS A 105 -12.73 6.76 -4.80
N ASN A 106 -12.17 6.06 -3.80
CA ASN A 106 -12.39 6.35 -2.38
C ASN A 106 -11.13 6.11 -1.58
N GLY A 107 -11.09 6.67 -0.38
CA GLY A 107 -10.04 6.39 0.59
C GLY A 107 -10.64 6.39 1.99
N LEU A 108 -10.13 5.51 2.86
CA LEU A 108 -10.64 5.38 4.23
C LEU A 108 -9.50 5.11 5.19
N TRP A 109 -9.56 5.77 6.35
CA TRP A 109 -8.76 5.39 7.51
C TRP A 109 -9.52 4.31 8.27
N LEU A 110 -8.88 3.16 8.48
CA LEU A 110 -9.50 2.02 9.17
C LEU A 110 -8.53 1.47 10.21
N THR A 111 -9.06 0.93 11.29
CA THR A 111 -8.23 0.12 12.20
C THR A 111 -7.69 -1.06 11.40
N LEU A 112 -6.58 -1.63 11.86
CA LEU A 112 -5.99 -2.77 11.16
C LEU A 112 -6.96 -3.94 11.04
N GLU A 113 -7.76 -4.20 12.10
CA GLU A 113 -8.76 -5.26 12.07
C GLU A 113 -9.78 -5.05 10.94
N LYS A 114 -10.31 -3.83 10.84
CA LYS A 114 -11.30 -3.52 9.81
C LYS A 114 -10.66 -3.53 8.42
N ALA A 115 -9.43 -3.03 8.32
CA ALA A 115 -8.72 -3.01 7.05
C ALA A 115 -8.50 -4.41 6.49
N LYS A 116 -8.15 -5.37 7.33
CA LYS A 116 -7.99 -6.77 6.92
C LYS A 116 -9.26 -7.33 6.28
N ALA A 117 -10.42 -6.91 6.80
CA ALA A 117 -11.70 -7.36 6.27
C ALA A 117 -12.09 -6.64 4.98
N VAL A 118 -11.54 -5.45 4.75
CA VAL A 118 -11.91 -4.61 3.60
C VAL A 118 -11.02 -4.85 2.38
N VAL A 119 -9.70 -5.10 2.58
CA VAL A 119 -8.81 -5.34 1.42
C VAL A 119 -9.35 -6.48 0.58
N THR A 120 -9.34 -6.26 -0.73
CA THR A 120 -10.01 -7.16 -1.66
C THR A 120 -9.27 -8.48 -1.84
N PHE A 121 -7.94 -8.44 -1.92
CA PHE A 121 -7.16 -9.62 -2.25
C PHE A 121 -6.51 -10.24 -1.03
N GLN A 122 -6.35 -11.57 -1.07
CA GLN A 122 -5.73 -12.34 0.01
C GLN A 122 -4.32 -11.83 0.33
N GLU A 123 -3.57 -11.43 -0.69
CA GLU A 123 -2.22 -10.90 -0.52
C GLU A 123 -2.22 -9.65 0.37
N GLY A 124 -3.22 -8.79 0.22
CA GLY A 124 -3.38 -7.61 1.06
C GLY A 124 -3.66 -7.97 2.51
N GLN A 125 -4.48 -8.99 2.74
CA GLN A 125 -4.76 -9.46 4.09
C GLN A 125 -3.48 -9.96 4.77
N THR A 126 -2.68 -10.74 4.04
CA THR A 126 -1.41 -11.26 4.55
C THR A 126 -0.44 -10.14 4.92
N VAL A 127 -0.37 -9.12 4.07
CA VAL A 127 0.47 -7.95 4.34
C VAL A 127 0.05 -7.26 5.64
N LEU A 128 -1.25 -7.01 5.82
CA LEU A 128 -1.75 -6.33 7.01
C LEU A 128 -1.57 -7.18 8.27
N GLU A 129 -1.65 -8.52 8.16
CA GLU A 129 -1.32 -9.39 9.28
C GLU A 129 0.13 -9.19 9.75
N LYS A 130 1.06 -9.10 8.79
CA LYS A 130 2.46 -8.86 9.11
C LYS A 130 2.67 -7.48 9.73
N VAL A 131 1.93 -6.48 9.27
CA VAL A 131 1.98 -5.12 9.85
C VAL A 131 1.56 -5.16 11.31
N SER A 132 0.49 -5.88 11.62
CA SER A 132 0.00 -6.01 13.01
C SER A 132 1.11 -6.52 13.94
N LYS A 133 1.89 -7.49 13.47
CA LYS A 133 2.99 -8.06 14.27
C LYS A 133 4.13 -7.07 14.50
N VAL A 134 4.34 -6.15 13.60
CA VAL A 134 5.40 -5.14 13.70
C VAL A 134 5.03 -4.05 14.70
N ILE A 135 3.79 -3.56 14.65
CA ILE A 135 3.37 -2.41 15.46
C ILE A 135 2.85 -2.78 16.84
N ASP A 136 2.49 -4.03 17.07
CA ASP A 136 1.99 -4.49 18.37
C ASP A 136 3.10 -4.85 19.36
N LYS A 137 4.34 -4.51 19.04
CA LYS A 137 5.48 -4.78 19.93
C LYS A 137 5.74 -3.63 20.87
#